data_e7fec7565c372dda285a7cab255be6fd
#
_entry.id   e7fec7565c372dda285a7cab255be6fd
#
_cell.length_a   1.000
_cell.length_b   1.000
_cell.length_c   1.000
_cell.angle_alpha   90.00
_cell.angle_beta   90.00
_cell.angle_gamma   90.00
#
_symmetry.space_group_name_H-M   'P 1'
#
loop_
_entity.id
_entity.type
_entity.pdbx_description
1 polymer ?
#
loop_
_entity_poly.entity_id
_entity_poly.type
_entity_poly.pdbx_seq_one_letter_code
_entity_poly.pdbx_strand_id
1 'polypeptide(L)'
;MTRKRIVVFTGAGVSADSGIATFRDSDGLWANYRIEEVCTPEALAHNRTKVIEFYNMRRREALTKEPNAGHRAIAEMEQWADVTV
;
A
#
# COMPACT_ATOMS: atom_id res chain seq x y z
N MET A 1 11.93 7.78 32.09
CA MET A 1 12.75 7.43 30.92
C MET A 1 12.08 7.92 29.65
N THR A 2 12.88 8.44 28.74
CA THR A 2 12.38 8.89 27.46
C THR A 2 12.12 7.71 26.54
N ARG A 3 10.95 7.69 25.92
CA ARG A 3 10.64 6.67 24.91
C ARG A 3 11.46 6.90 23.66
N LYS A 4 11.85 5.85 22.98
CA LYS A 4 12.50 5.96 21.67
C LYS A 4 11.52 6.45 20.63
N ARG A 5 12.01 7.23 19.68
CA ARG A 5 11.24 7.65 18.52
C ARG A 5 11.69 6.85 17.32
N ILE A 6 10.74 6.22 16.66
CA ILE A 6 11.02 5.35 15.52
C ILE A 6 10.16 5.81 14.33
N VAL A 7 10.82 5.98 13.19
CA VAL A 7 10.12 6.25 11.93
C VAL A 7 10.21 4.97 11.09
N VAL A 8 9.08 4.48 10.66
CA VAL A 8 8.99 3.31 9.79
C VAL A 8 8.63 3.78 8.39
N PHE A 9 9.55 3.60 7.45
CA PHE A 9 9.34 3.99 6.06
C PHE A 9 8.98 2.74 5.26
N THR A 10 7.72 2.67 4.83
CA THR A 10 7.20 1.51 4.10
C THR A 10 6.52 1.94 2.81
N GLY A 11 6.36 1.01 1.91
CA GLY A 11 5.59 1.19 0.68
C GLY A 11 4.67 -0.01 0.45
N ALA A 12 4.21 -0.18 -0.78
CA ALA A 12 3.29 -1.27 -1.14
C ALA A 12 3.86 -2.66 -0.86
N GLY A 13 5.19 -2.80 -0.85
CA GLY A 13 5.85 -4.09 -0.61
C GLY A 13 5.55 -4.69 0.76
N VAL A 14 5.26 -3.88 1.78
CA VAL A 14 4.92 -4.40 3.11
C VAL A 14 3.65 -5.23 3.09
N SER A 15 2.76 -4.98 2.14
CA SER A 15 1.49 -5.68 2.00
C SER A 15 1.55 -6.88 1.05
N ALA A 16 2.68 -7.14 0.40
CA ALA A 16 2.83 -8.25 -0.54
C ALA A 16 2.57 -9.60 0.15
N ASP A 17 3.06 -9.79 1.36
CA ASP A 17 2.88 -11.03 2.12
C ASP A 17 1.43 -11.22 2.60
N SER A 18 0.60 -10.19 2.53
CA SER A 18 -0.83 -10.29 2.79
C SER A 18 -1.62 -10.73 1.54
N GLY A 19 -0.94 -10.91 0.42
CA GLY A 19 -1.54 -11.29 -0.85
C GLY A 19 -2.02 -10.13 -1.70
N ILE A 20 -1.54 -8.92 -1.41
CA ILE A 20 -1.87 -7.73 -2.19
C ILE A 20 -0.77 -7.52 -3.23
N ALA A 21 -1.14 -7.55 -4.51
CA ALA A 21 -0.18 -7.38 -5.60
C ALA A 21 0.42 -5.98 -5.64
N THR A 22 1.65 -5.89 -6.14
CA THR A 22 2.32 -4.62 -6.39
C THR A 22 2.64 -4.50 -7.87
N PHE A 23 2.86 -3.27 -8.37
CA PHE A 23 3.26 -3.08 -9.76
C PHE A 23 4.63 -3.68 -10.06
N ARG A 24 5.51 -3.74 -9.07
CA ARG A 24 6.83 -4.36 -9.23
C ARG A 24 6.72 -5.85 -9.56
N ASP A 25 5.84 -6.56 -8.86
CA ASP A 25 5.63 -7.99 -9.06
C ASP A 25 5.03 -8.30 -10.44
N SER A 26 4.36 -7.32 -11.03
CA SER A 26 3.60 -7.48 -12.27
C SER A 26 4.27 -6.78 -13.45
N ASP A 27 5.56 -6.42 -13.36
CA ASP A 27 6.30 -5.69 -14.40
C ASP A 27 5.61 -4.39 -14.81
N GLY A 28 5.09 -3.65 -13.84
CA GLY A 28 4.39 -2.39 -14.09
C GLY A 28 2.94 -2.54 -14.52
N LEU A 29 2.40 -3.77 -14.45
CA LEU A 29 0.99 -4.03 -14.73
C LEU A 29 0.28 -4.51 -13.46
N TRP A 30 -0.97 -4.10 -13.30
CA TRP A 30 -1.84 -4.59 -12.26
C TRP A 30 -3.23 -4.79 -12.85
N ALA A 31 -3.72 -6.03 -12.90
CA ALA A 31 -5.03 -6.35 -13.45
C ALA A 31 -5.24 -5.71 -14.82
N ASN A 32 -4.20 -5.74 -15.68
CA ASN A 32 -4.15 -5.15 -17.01
C ASN A 32 -4.09 -3.62 -17.04
N TYR A 33 -3.88 -2.96 -15.89
CA TYR A 33 -3.63 -1.53 -15.84
C TYR A 33 -2.13 -1.27 -15.78
N ARG A 34 -1.67 -0.28 -16.53
CA ARG A 34 -0.29 0.21 -16.45
C ARG A 34 -0.20 1.30 -15.39
N ILE A 35 0.95 1.37 -14.71
CA ILE A 35 1.16 2.40 -13.68
C ILE A 35 0.93 3.81 -14.23
N GLU A 36 1.35 4.10 -15.47
CA GLU A 36 1.20 5.40 -16.09
C GLU A 36 -0.27 5.77 -16.33
N GLU A 37 -1.14 4.78 -16.47
CA GLU A 37 -2.56 4.98 -16.74
C GLU A 37 -3.37 5.32 -15.48
N VAL A 38 -2.87 4.94 -14.29
CA VAL A 38 -3.68 4.99 -13.07
C VAL A 38 -2.98 5.59 -11.87
N CYS A 39 -1.65 5.70 -11.87
CA CYS A 39 -0.86 6.13 -10.71
C CYS A 39 -0.04 7.38 -10.96
N THR A 40 -0.51 8.27 -11.82
CA THR A 40 0.14 9.55 -12.08
C THR A 40 -0.84 10.70 -11.94
N PRO A 41 -0.38 11.93 -11.63
CA PRO A 41 -1.25 13.11 -11.61
C PRO A 41 -1.93 13.35 -12.95
N GLU A 42 -1.23 13.09 -14.05
CA GLU A 42 -1.76 13.23 -15.41
C GLU A 42 -2.93 12.28 -15.65
N ALA A 43 -2.82 11.04 -15.18
CA ALA A 43 -3.89 10.06 -15.29
C ALA A 43 -5.14 10.53 -14.54
N LEU A 44 -4.98 11.06 -13.34
CA LEU A 44 -6.11 11.59 -12.57
C LEU A 44 -6.77 12.77 -13.28
N ALA A 45 -5.98 13.62 -13.94
CA ALA A 45 -6.52 14.79 -14.66
C ALA A 45 -7.24 14.40 -15.95
N HIS A 46 -6.72 13.42 -16.70
CA HIS A 46 -7.19 13.11 -18.04
C HIS A 46 -7.94 11.78 -18.17
N ASN A 47 -7.83 10.91 -17.18
CA ASN A 47 -8.42 9.57 -17.22
C ASN A 47 -9.05 9.21 -15.89
N ARG A 48 -9.77 10.15 -15.31
CA ARG A 48 -10.29 10.06 -13.94
C ARG A 48 -11.14 8.82 -13.68
N THR A 49 -12.02 8.49 -14.61
CA THR A 49 -12.90 7.33 -14.46
C THR A 49 -12.11 6.04 -14.31
N LYS A 50 -11.10 5.85 -15.14
CA LYS A 50 -10.24 4.67 -15.10
C LYS A 50 -9.42 4.61 -13.80
N VAL A 51 -8.92 5.75 -13.33
CA VAL A 51 -8.19 5.85 -12.06
C VAL A 51 -9.09 5.43 -10.89
N ILE A 52 -10.31 5.95 -10.84
CA ILE A 52 -11.27 5.63 -9.78
C ILE A 52 -11.65 4.15 -9.81
N GLU A 53 -11.91 3.59 -10.99
CA GLU A 53 -12.18 2.16 -11.13
C GLU A 53 -11.05 1.29 -10.61
N PHE A 54 -9.81 1.66 -10.94
CA PHE A 54 -8.62 0.93 -10.49
C PHE A 54 -8.52 0.95 -8.96
N TYR A 55 -8.63 2.12 -8.34
CA TYR A 55 -8.52 2.22 -6.88
C TYR A 55 -9.70 1.57 -6.16
N ASN A 56 -10.89 1.60 -6.74
CA ASN A 56 -12.04 0.87 -6.17
C ASN A 56 -11.83 -0.64 -6.23
N MET A 57 -11.24 -1.15 -7.29
CA MET A 57 -10.85 -2.56 -7.39
C MET A 57 -9.85 -2.92 -6.30
N ARG A 58 -8.84 -2.08 -6.07
CA ARG A 58 -7.85 -2.31 -5.02
C ARG A 58 -8.47 -2.30 -3.63
N ARG A 59 -9.41 -1.40 -3.37
CA ARG A 59 -10.11 -1.35 -2.09
C ARG A 59 -10.90 -2.63 -1.85
N ARG A 60 -11.61 -3.12 -2.85
CA ARG A 60 -12.36 -4.38 -2.74
C ARG A 60 -11.44 -5.55 -2.46
N GLU A 61 -10.31 -5.62 -3.14
CA GLU A 61 -9.32 -6.67 -2.91
C GLU A 61 -8.76 -6.58 -1.48
N ALA A 62 -8.41 -5.39 -1.03
CA ALA A 62 -7.84 -5.20 0.31
C ALA A 62 -8.80 -5.65 1.42
N LEU A 63 -10.11 -5.52 1.23
CA LEU A 63 -11.11 -5.95 2.20
C LEU A 63 -11.10 -7.47 2.44
N THR A 64 -10.55 -8.24 1.52
CA THR A 64 -10.44 -9.70 1.65
C THR A 64 -9.11 -10.14 2.27
N LYS A 65 -8.22 -9.21 2.56
CA LYS A 65 -6.87 -9.50 3.06
C LYS A 65 -6.73 -9.08 4.51
N GLU A 66 -5.73 -9.66 5.17
CA GLU A 66 -5.44 -9.37 6.57
C GLU A 66 -4.02 -8.81 6.72
N PRO A 67 -3.77 -8.02 7.78
CA PRO A 67 -2.42 -7.60 8.11
C PRO A 67 -1.50 -8.82 8.29
N ASN A 68 -0.26 -8.70 7.84
CA ASN A 68 0.74 -9.73 8.02
C ASN A 68 1.61 -9.44 9.27
N ALA A 69 2.59 -10.30 9.52
CA ALA A 69 3.48 -10.17 10.66
C ALA A 69 4.23 -8.83 10.69
N GLY A 70 4.59 -8.29 9.52
CA GLY A 70 5.24 -6.98 9.42
C GLY A 70 4.35 -5.86 9.92
N HIS A 71 3.09 -5.84 9.50
CA HIS A 71 2.11 -4.86 9.99
C HIS A 71 1.93 -4.96 11.50
N ARG A 72 1.77 -6.18 12.02
CA ARG A 72 1.58 -6.42 13.46
C ARG A 72 2.79 -6.01 14.26
N ALA A 73 4.00 -6.27 13.77
CA ALA A 73 5.22 -5.87 14.43
C ALA A 73 5.33 -4.35 14.59
N ILE A 74 4.97 -3.60 13.55
CA ILE A 74 4.95 -2.14 13.59
C ILE A 74 3.97 -1.64 14.65
N ALA A 75 2.77 -2.22 14.69
CA ALA A 75 1.76 -1.85 15.69
C ALA A 75 2.22 -2.18 17.11
N GLU A 76 2.86 -3.33 17.32
CA GLU A 76 3.37 -3.74 18.63
C GLU A 76 4.48 -2.83 19.15
N MET A 77 5.27 -2.24 18.27
CA MET A 77 6.32 -1.30 18.66
C MET A 77 5.79 -0.11 19.43
N GLU A 78 4.53 0.26 19.24
CA GLU A 78 3.90 1.37 19.96
C GLU A 78 3.80 1.13 21.46
N GLN A 79 3.94 -0.10 21.92
CA GLN A 79 3.94 -0.43 23.33
C GLN A 79 5.18 0.09 24.06
N TRP A 80 6.28 0.32 23.34
CA TRP A 80 7.55 0.73 23.94
C TRP A 80 8.26 1.88 23.23
N ALA A 81 7.69 2.39 22.14
CA ALA A 81 8.28 3.48 21.36
C ALA A 81 7.20 4.39 20.80
N ASP A 82 7.59 5.62 20.47
CA ASP A 82 6.76 6.52 19.68
C ASP A 82 7.02 6.24 18.21
N VAL A 83 6.04 5.66 17.54
CA VAL A 83 6.18 5.17 16.17
C VAL A 83 5.41 6.08 15.20
N THR A 84 6.10 6.49 14.13
CA THR A 84 5.50 7.18 12.98
C THR A 84 5.73 6.33 11.74
N VAL A 85 4.69 6.06 11.00
CA VAL A 85 4.76 5.26 9.77
C VAL A 85 4.66 6.17 8.56
#